data_5bda4025d1766c8b957385903cf32f43
#
_entry.id   5bda4025d1766c8b957385903cf32f43
#
_cell.length_a   1.000
_cell.length_b   1.000
_cell.length_c   1.000
_cell.angle_alpha   90.00
_cell.angle_beta   90.00
_cell.angle_gamma   90.00
#
_symmetry.space_group_name_H-M   'P 1'
#
loop_
_entity.id
_entity.type
_entity.pdbx_description
1 polymer ?
#
loop_
_entity_poly.entity_id
_entity_poly.type
_entity_poly.pdbx_seq_one_letter_code
_entity_poly.pdbx_strand_id
1 'polypeptide(L)'
;MTITDVGGTTITDEDCLAETLAFNEKFAADAASRPVRGPVPSAATLALLRRNRLGADTPPVRLEHGQDRVVAGGVKVRTFVPDRVHGVHLHIHGGSWAFGAADGQDERLWRLAVEARLAVVSVEYRLAPEHPFPAGPDDCEAVARWLVEHTAAEFGTERLLIGGESAGAHLSVLTLLRLRDRHGITGAFRAAHLLYGPYDLSMTPSQRLFGPRPRLSNTESLRGAYELFTPGMGAEQRRDPEVSPLFADLAGLPPARLVVGTEDPLLDDSLFLAQRWRSAGAPVRLDVIAGAMHGFTLFPLTITEREQRRERDFLATA
;
A
#
# COMPACT_ATOMS: atom_id res chain seq x y z
N MET A 1 -13.43 26.96 -1.00
CA MET A 1 -12.38 27.56 -0.13
C MET A 1 -11.17 26.62 -0.25
N THR A 2 -10.21 26.99 -1.07
CA THR A 2 -9.01 26.17 -1.28
C THR A 2 -8.22 26.24 0.01
N ILE A 3 -8.14 25.14 0.74
CA ILE A 3 -7.25 25.03 1.91
C ILE A 3 -5.84 24.99 1.34
N THR A 4 -5.21 26.15 1.36
CA THR A 4 -3.83 26.34 0.94
C THR A 4 -2.88 25.52 1.78
N ASP A 5 -1.93 24.91 1.08
CA ASP A 5 -0.75 24.19 1.54
C ASP A 5 -0.25 24.62 2.94
N VAL A 6 -0.60 23.85 3.95
CA VAL A 6 0.00 23.97 5.28
C VAL A 6 1.05 22.85 5.40
N GLY A 7 2.30 23.20 5.09
CA GLY A 7 3.43 22.29 5.28
C GLY A 7 3.44 21.07 4.36
N GLY A 8 3.03 21.20 3.08
CA GLY A 8 3.05 20.11 2.10
C GLY A 8 1.89 19.12 2.24
N THR A 9 0.80 19.51 2.91
CA THR A 9 -0.47 18.77 2.96
C THR A 9 -1.50 19.48 2.10
N THR A 10 -2.10 18.79 1.14
CA THR A 10 -3.09 19.37 0.22
C THR A 10 -4.37 18.54 0.27
N ILE A 11 -5.52 19.20 0.50
CA ILE A 11 -6.83 18.58 0.27
C ILE A 11 -7.16 18.77 -1.20
N THR A 12 -7.47 17.67 -1.88
CA THR A 12 -7.71 17.66 -3.33
C THR A 12 -9.05 17.03 -3.69
N ASP A 13 -9.48 17.27 -4.93
CA ASP A 13 -10.67 16.65 -5.52
C ASP A 13 -12.00 17.00 -4.83
N GLU A 14 -12.08 18.20 -4.23
CA GLU A 14 -13.34 18.69 -3.66
C GLU A 14 -14.48 18.76 -4.69
N ASP A 15 -14.15 18.96 -5.97
CA ASP A 15 -15.10 18.95 -7.08
C ASP A 15 -15.66 17.56 -7.40
N CYS A 16 -14.99 16.49 -6.96
CA CYS A 16 -15.48 15.10 -7.06
C CYS A 16 -16.19 14.63 -5.80
N LEU A 17 -16.33 15.48 -4.77
CA LEU A 17 -16.88 15.10 -3.47
C LEU A 17 -18.28 14.48 -3.57
N ALA A 18 -19.15 15.06 -4.39
CA ALA A 18 -20.53 14.56 -4.53
C ALA A 18 -20.57 13.15 -5.13
N GLU A 19 -19.79 12.88 -6.18
CA GLU A 19 -19.64 11.54 -6.78
C GLU A 19 -19.14 10.55 -5.75
N THR A 20 -18.09 10.93 -5.03
CA THR A 20 -17.42 10.07 -4.06
C THR A 20 -18.31 9.70 -2.89
N LEU A 21 -19.05 10.69 -2.34
CA LEU A 21 -19.99 10.43 -1.24
C LEU A 21 -21.18 9.57 -1.69
N ALA A 22 -21.74 9.81 -2.87
CA ALA A 22 -22.81 8.97 -3.42
C ALA A 22 -22.35 7.53 -3.62
N PHE A 23 -21.11 7.32 -4.08
CA PHE A 23 -20.52 5.99 -4.16
C PHE A 23 -20.39 5.34 -2.78
N ASN A 24 -19.91 6.08 -1.77
CA ASN A 24 -19.76 5.57 -0.41
C ASN A 24 -21.11 5.14 0.20
N GLU A 25 -22.18 5.89 -0.05
CA GLU A 25 -23.54 5.54 0.39
C GLU A 25 -24.03 4.25 -0.28
N LYS A 26 -23.86 4.15 -1.60
CA LYS A 26 -24.19 2.94 -2.35
C LYS A 26 -23.40 1.74 -1.84
N PHE A 27 -22.10 1.88 -1.66
CA PHE A 27 -21.24 0.82 -1.11
C PHE A 27 -21.72 0.37 0.27
N ALA A 28 -22.12 1.31 1.13
CA ALA A 28 -22.67 1.01 2.44
C ALA A 28 -24.00 0.25 2.38
N ALA A 29 -24.90 0.63 1.49
CA ALA A 29 -26.17 -0.05 1.29
C ALA A 29 -25.97 -1.50 0.78
N ASP A 30 -25.07 -1.67 -0.19
CA ASP A 30 -24.73 -2.98 -0.73
C ASP A 30 -24.04 -3.87 0.33
N ALA A 31 -23.17 -3.30 1.17
CA ALA A 31 -22.52 -4.00 2.27
C ALA A 31 -23.52 -4.44 3.35
N ALA A 32 -24.52 -3.62 3.66
CA ALA A 32 -25.57 -3.95 4.65
C ALA A 32 -26.47 -5.11 4.22
N SER A 33 -26.57 -5.37 2.91
CA SER A 33 -27.33 -6.50 2.36
C SER A 33 -26.58 -7.84 2.44
N ARG A 34 -25.28 -7.81 2.75
CA ARG A 34 -24.43 -9.01 2.84
C ARG A 34 -24.41 -9.56 4.27
N PRO A 35 -24.33 -10.89 4.44
CA PRO A 35 -24.24 -11.45 5.78
C PRO A 35 -23.04 -10.87 6.53
N VAL A 36 -23.26 -10.48 7.79
CA VAL A 36 -22.21 -9.97 8.68
C VAL A 36 -21.11 -11.05 8.81
N ARG A 37 -19.94 -10.72 8.33
CA ARG A 37 -18.77 -11.57 8.52
C ARG A 37 -18.24 -11.36 9.95
N GLY A 38 -17.93 -12.47 10.65
CA GLY A 38 -17.32 -12.37 11.97
C GLY A 38 -15.99 -11.59 11.93
N PRO A 39 -15.49 -11.14 13.10
CA PRO A 39 -14.35 -10.24 13.20
C PRO A 39 -13.04 -10.82 12.62
N VAL A 40 -12.88 -12.15 12.66
CA VAL A 40 -11.72 -12.86 12.07
C VAL A 40 -12.26 -13.99 11.21
N PRO A 41 -12.05 -13.97 9.88
CA PRO A 41 -12.44 -15.07 9.02
C PRO A 41 -11.72 -16.36 9.41
N SER A 42 -12.43 -17.51 9.41
CA SER A 42 -11.77 -18.80 9.57
C SER A 42 -10.77 -19.06 8.43
N ALA A 43 -9.81 -19.96 8.61
CA ALA A 43 -8.86 -20.34 7.55
C ALA A 43 -9.60 -20.81 6.28
N ALA A 44 -10.71 -21.55 6.42
CA ALA A 44 -11.55 -21.96 5.30
C ALA A 44 -12.23 -20.77 4.61
N THR A 45 -12.72 -19.79 5.38
CA THR A 45 -13.31 -18.57 4.85
C THR A 45 -12.26 -17.72 4.13
N LEU A 46 -11.06 -17.59 4.69
CA LEU A 46 -9.94 -16.90 4.06
C LEU A 46 -9.54 -17.56 2.74
N ALA A 47 -9.43 -18.89 2.72
CA ALA A 47 -9.12 -19.64 1.50
C ALA A 47 -10.20 -19.43 0.42
N LEU A 48 -11.47 -19.38 0.81
CA LEU A 48 -12.58 -19.09 -0.09
C LEU A 48 -12.52 -17.64 -0.61
N LEU A 49 -12.29 -16.67 0.28
CA LEU A 49 -12.17 -15.26 -0.08
C LEU A 49 -10.97 -15.00 -0.99
N ARG A 50 -9.84 -15.68 -0.77
CA ARG A 50 -8.68 -15.60 -1.65
C ARG A 50 -8.97 -16.19 -3.02
N ARG A 51 -9.65 -17.34 -3.09
CA ARG A 51 -10.09 -17.94 -4.37
C ARG A 51 -11.00 -17.02 -5.14
N ASN A 52 -11.94 -16.38 -4.45
CA ASN A 52 -12.88 -15.42 -5.03
C ASN A 52 -12.32 -13.98 -5.07
N ARG A 53 -11.04 -13.82 -4.75
CA ARG A 53 -10.30 -12.53 -4.75
C ARG A 53 -11.15 -11.39 -4.18
N LEU A 54 -11.53 -11.53 -2.90
CA LEU A 54 -12.36 -10.57 -2.17
C LEU A 54 -13.83 -10.47 -2.65
N GLY A 55 -14.33 -11.49 -3.35
CA GLY A 55 -15.71 -11.55 -3.76
C GLY A 55 -16.00 -10.77 -5.06
N ALA A 56 -15.00 -10.52 -5.85
CA ALA A 56 -15.22 -10.11 -7.23
C ALA A 56 -15.85 -11.29 -7.99
N ASP A 57 -16.97 -11.01 -8.67
CA ASP A 57 -17.68 -12.01 -9.49
C ASP A 57 -16.83 -12.46 -10.69
N THR A 58 -15.79 -11.70 -11.01
CA THR A 58 -14.84 -11.97 -12.10
C THR A 58 -13.43 -12.13 -11.53
N PRO A 59 -12.70 -13.18 -11.91
CA PRO A 59 -11.28 -13.27 -11.56
C PRO A 59 -10.54 -12.08 -12.17
N PRO A 60 -9.49 -11.55 -11.52
CA PRO A 60 -8.69 -10.49 -12.10
C PRO A 60 -8.10 -10.95 -13.44
N VAL A 61 -8.06 -10.01 -14.36
CA VAL A 61 -7.46 -10.23 -15.67
C VAL A 61 -5.97 -10.43 -15.50
N ARG A 62 -5.47 -11.57 -15.93
CA ARG A 62 -4.05 -11.86 -15.95
C ARG A 62 -3.49 -11.55 -17.33
N LEU A 63 -2.64 -10.55 -17.43
CA LEU A 63 -2.08 -10.09 -18.70
C LEU A 63 -0.88 -10.95 -19.11
N GLU A 64 -0.75 -11.22 -20.41
CA GLU A 64 0.41 -11.90 -21.01
C GLU A 64 1.70 -11.08 -20.91
N HIS A 65 1.59 -9.75 -20.80
CA HIS A 65 2.73 -8.85 -20.58
C HIS A 65 3.42 -9.04 -19.24
N GLY A 66 2.73 -9.64 -18.25
CA GLY A 66 3.29 -9.92 -16.95
C GLY A 66 4.02 -11.27 -16.92
N GLN A 67 5.27 -11.27 -16.49
CA GLN A 67 6.11 -12.46 -16.38
C GLN A 67 6.35 -12.81 -14.91
N ASP A 68 6.10 -14.07 -14.55
CA ASP A 68 6.41 -14.57 -13.21
C ASP A 68 7.86 -15.01 -13.15
N ARG A 69 8.53 -14.61 -12.08
CA ARG A 69 9.93 -14.96 -11.81
C ARG A 69 10.09 -15.35 -10.34
N VAL A 70 11.09 -16.16 -10.07
CA VAL A 70 11.56 -16.41 -8.71
C VAL A 70 12.89 -15.70 -8.55
N VAL A 71 12.99 -14.86 -7.52
CA VAL A 71 14.19 -14.08 -7.21
C VAL A 71 14.77 -14.49 -5.86
N ALA A 72 15.62 -13.66 -5.27
CA ALA A 72 16.33 -13.95 -4.03
C ALA A 72 15.44 -14.59 -2.95
N GLY A 73 15.97 -15.59 -2.26
CA GLY A 73 15.27 -16.27 -1.18
C GLY A 73 14.10 -17.17 -1.61
N GLY A 74 13.90 -17.37 -2.93
CA GLY A 74 12.78 -18.14 -3.45
C GLY A 74 11.47 -17.37 -3.54
N VAL A 75 11.51 -16.04 -3.37
CA VAL A 75 10.32 -15.18 -3.44
C VAL A 75 9.89 -15.02 -4.90
N LYS A 76 8.61 -15.23 -5.14
CA LYS A 76 8.02 -15.01 -6.46
C LYS A 76 7.74 -13.50 -6.65
N VAL A 77 7.96 -13.04 -7.86
CA VAL A 77 7.58 -11.69 -8.30
C VAL A 77 6.91 -11.77 -9.65
N ARG A 78 6.06 -10.79 -9.92
CA ARG A 78 5.49 -10.57 -11.24
C ARG A 78 6.05 -9.28 -11.83
N THR A 79 6.63 -9.37 -13.01
CA THR A 79 7.33 -8.26 -13.64
C THR A 79 6.62 -7.79 -14.90
N PHE A 80 6.57 -6.46 -15.08
CA PHE A 80 6.09 -5.81 -16.29
C PHE A 80 7.21 -4.91 -16.81
N VAL A 81 7.71 -5.20 -18.01
CA VAL A 81 8.83 -4.47 -18.60
C VAL A 81 8.38 -3.86 -19.92
N PRO A 82 8.19 -2.53 -19.99
CA PRO A 82 7.84 -1.85 -21.22
C PRO A 82 9.06 -1.72 -22.16
N ASP A 83 8.82 -1.31 -23.42
CA ASP A 83 9.89 -1.14 -24.43
C ASP A 83 10.99 -0.16 -24.00
N ARG A 84 10.67 0.79 -23.15
CA ARG A 84 11.62 1.77 -22.61
C ARG A 84 11.52 1.80 -21.09
N VAL A 85 12.65 1.59 -20.44
CA VAL A 85 12.75 1.58 -18.97
C VAL A 85 13.65 2.72 -18.51
N HIS A 86 13.12 3.62 -17.68
CA HIS A 86 13.86 4.73 -17.06
C HIS A 86 14.03 4.55 -15.55
N GLY A 87 13.48 3.51 -14.99
CA GLY A 87 13.57 3.16 -13.57
C GLY A 87 12.79 1.89 -13.28
N VAL A 88 12.90 1.40 -12.06
CA VAL A 88 12.18 0.21 -11.58
C VAL A 88 11.33 0.59 -10.38
N HIS A 89 10.05 0.21 -10.41
CA HIS A 89 9.13 0.37 -9.31
C HIS A 89 8.88 -0.96 -8.61
N LEU A 90 9.35 -1.09 -7.38
CA LEU A 90 9.00 -2.18 -6.49
C LEU A 90 7.59 -1.93 -5.95
N HIS A 91 6.64 -2.70 -6.43
CA HIS A 91 5.25 -2.64 -6.00
C HIS A 91 4.94 -3.71 -4.97
N ILE A 92 4.32 -3.33 -3.86
CA ILE A 92 3.87 -4.23 -2.80
C ILE A 92 2.36 -4.08 -2.66
N HIS A 93 1.62 -5.14 -2.97
CA HIS A 93 0.17 -5.10 -2.99
C HIS A 93 -0.45 -4.99 -1.59
N GLY A 94 -1.66 -4.43 -1.51
CA GLY A 94 -2.48 -4.41 -0.31
C GLY A 94 -3.20 -5.73 -0.03
N GLY A 95 -4.12 -5.68 0.95
CA GLY A 95 -4.94 -6.82 1.31
C GLY A 95 -4.79 -7.27 2.75
N SER A 96 -4.54 -6.33 3.68
CA SER A 96 -4.47 -6.63 5.13
C SER A 96 -3.49 -7.75 5.48
N TRP A 97 -2.39 -7.87 4.74
CA TRP A 97 -1.36 -8.93 4.84
C TRP A 97 -1.90 -10.37 4.70
N ALA A 98 -3.20 -10.53 4.49
CA ALA A 98 -3.89 -11.82 4.44
C ALA A 98 -4.54 -12.10 3.07
N PHE A 99 -4.60 -11.12 2.20
CA PHE A 99 -5.21 -11.18 0.88
C PHE A 99 -4.31 -10.53 -0.17
N GLY A 100 -4.73 -10.66 -1.43
CA GLY A 100 -3.99 -10.09 -2.55
C GLY A 100 -3.03 -11.10 -3.18
N ALA A 101 -2.43 -10.70 -4.27
CA ALA A 101 -1.42 -11.43 -5.03
C ALA A 101 -0.69 -10.47 -5.96
N ALA A 102 0.52 -10.85 -6.39
CA ALA A 102 1.33 -10.04 -7.28
C ALA A 102 0.65 -9.74 -8.63
N ASP A 103 -0.25 -10.63 -9.09
CA ASP A 103 -1.01 -10.50 -10.33
C ASP A 103 -2.40 -9.85 -10.15
N GLY A 104 -2.73 -9.43 -8.93
CA GLY A 104 -4.06 -8.90 -8.59
C GLY A 104 -4.42 -7.59 -9.29
N GLN A 105 -3.44 -6.86 -9.81
CA GLN A 105 -3.58 -5.54 -10.40
C GLN A 105 -2.87 -5.42 -11.77
N ASP A 106 -2.81 -6.49 -12.54
CA ASP A 106 -2.06 -6.56 -13.79
C ASP A 106 -2.32 -5.38 -14.74
N GLU A 107 -3.60 -5.06 -15.00
CA GLU A 107 -3.97 -3.97 -15.92
C GLU A 107 -3.47 -2.61 -15.43
N ARG A 108 -3.60 -2.34 -14.13
CA ARG A 108 -3.12 -1.09 -13.52
C ARG A 108 -1.59 -1.02 -13.58
N LEU A 109 -0.91 -2.10 -13.20
CA LEU A 109 0.56 -2.14 -13.15
C LEU A 109 1.18 -2.10 -14.56
N TRP A 110 0.56 -2.75 -15.54
CA TRP A 110 0.99 -2.63 -16.93
C TRP A 110 0.82 -1.21 -17.47
N ARG A 111 -0.33 -0.57 -17.21
CA ARG A 111 -0.55 0.82 -17.58
C ARG A 111 0.49 1.74 -16.94
N LEU A 112 0.75 1.57 -15.64
CA LEU A 112 1.81 2.31 -14.94
C LEU A 112 3.17 2.10 -15.61
N ALA A 113 3.53 0.85 -15.92
CA ALA A 113 4.80 0.51 -16.56
C ALA A 113 4.97 1.25 -17.89
N VAL A 114 3.97 1.21 -18.75
CA VAL A 114 4.01 1.85 -20.09
C VAL A 114 4.04 3.37 -19.97
N GLU A 115 3.11 3.96 -19.22
CA GLU A 115 2.92 5.41 -19.18
C GLU A 115 4.03 6.13 -18.39
N ALA A 116 4.56 5.53 -17.31
CA ALA A 116 5.67 6.09 -16.55
C ALA A 116 7.06 5.59 -17.03
N ARG A 117 7.11 4.67 -18.01
CA ARG A 117 8.34 4.05 -18.51
C ARG A 117 9.16 3.39 -17.40
N LEU A 118 8.49 2.64 -16.55
CA LEU A 118 9.09 1.92 -15.43
C LEU A 118 8.95 0.42 -15.64
N ALA A 119 10.00 -0.34 -15.36
CA ALA A 119 9.79 -1.74 -15.05
C ALA A 119 9.08 -1.83 -13.69
N VAL A 120 8.00 -2.59 -13.61
CA VAL A 120 7.27 -2.82 -12.35
C VAL A 120 7.56 -4.24 -11.87
N VAL A 121 7.99 -4.35 -10.63
CA VAL A 121 8.23 -5.63 -9.95
C VAL A 121 7.25 -5.74 -8.78
N SER A 122 6.21 -6.55 -8.94
CA SER A 122 5.18 -6.80 -7.93
C SER A 122 5.53 -8.04 -7.12
N VAL A 123 5.54 -7.91 -5.79
CA VAL A 123 5.99 -8.97 -4.87
C VAL A 123 4.85 -9.92 -4.52
N GLU A 124 5.05 -11.22 -4.65
CA GLU A 124 4.20 -12.27 -4.11
C GLU A 124 4.70 -12.65 -2.71
N TYR A 125 4.44 -11.79 -1.73
CA TYR A 125 4.88 -12.03 -0.37
C TYR A 125 3.97 -13.03 0.36
N ARG A 126 4.53 -13.76 1.34
CA ARG A 126 3.79 -14.73 2.15
C ARG A 126 2.74 -14.06 3.01
N LEU A 127 1.55 -14.63 3.02
CA LEU A 127 0.36 -14.06 3.65
C LEU A 127 0.06 -14.69 5.01
N ALA A 128 -0.45 -13.86 5.93
CA ALA A 128 -1.06 -14.30 7.17
C ALA A 128 -2.45 -14.94 6.90
N PRO A 129 -2.96 -15.80 7.77
CA PRO A 129 -2.38 -16.28 9.02
C PRO A 129 -1.39 -17.44 8.84
N GLU A 130 -1.24 -18.02 7.64
CA GLU A 130 -0.34 -19.17 7.42
C GLU A 130 1.12 -18.77 7.65
N HIS A 131 1.44 -17.53 7.34
CA HIS A 131 2.75 -16.92 7.51
C HIS A 131 2.62 -15.53 8.13
N PRO A 132 2.38 -15.44 9.45
CA PRO A 132 2.26 -14.15 10.12
C PRO A 132 3.58 -13.37 10.11
N PHE A 133 3.58 -12.18 10.69
CA PHE A 133 4.80 -11.40 10.93
C PHE A 133 5.90 -12.29 11.54
N PRO A 134 7.15 -12.23 11.03
CA PRO A 134 7.67 -11.26 10.06
C PRO A 134 7.74 -11.75 8.60
N ALA A 135 7.06 -12.83 8.21
CA ALA A 135 7.26 -13.50 6.92
C ALA A 135 7.07 -12.59 5.69
N GLY A 136 5.99 -11.81 5.64
CA GLY A 136 5.74 -10.86 4.55
C GLY A 136 6.81 -9.76 4.45
N PRO A 137 7.17 -9.07 5.57
CA PRO A 137 8.30 -8.16 5.59
C PRO A 137 9.63 -8.76 5.12
N ASP A 138 9.93 -10.00 5.51
CA ASP A 138 11.17 -10.69 5.10
C ASP A 138 11.23 -10.92 3.58
N ASP A 139 10.10 -11.29 2.97
CA ASP A 139 10.01 -11.48 1.53
C ASP A 139 10.19 -10.16 0.76
N CYS A 140 9.55 -9.08 1.24
CA CYS A 140 9.68 -7.76 0.63
C CYS A 140 11.13 -7.22 0.76
N GLU A 141 11.77 -7.42 1.91
CA GLU A 141 13.18 -7.09 2.15
C GLU A 141 14.10 -7.87 1.18
N ALA A 142 13.87 -9.18 1.01
CA ALA A 142 14.68 -10.01 0.12
C ALA A 142 14.59 -9.54 -1.34
N VAL A 143 13.37 -9.22 -1.83
CA VAL A 143 13.17 -8.70 -3.20
C VAL A 143 13.81 -7.32 -3.35
N ALA A 144 13.67 -6.44 -2.37
CA ALA A 144 14.26 -5.11 -2.41
C ALA A 144 15.80 -5.16 -2.46
N ARG A 145 16.43 -6.03 -1.69
CA ARG A 145 17.87 -6.27 -1.74
C ARG A 145 18.31 -6.80 -3.11
N TRP A 146 17.60 -7.78 -3.62
CA TRP A 146 17.86 -8.31 -4.95
C TRP A 146 17.80 -7.21 -6.01
N LEU A 147 16.81 -6.32 -5.95
CA LEU A 147 16.72 -5.18 -6.87
C LEU A 147 17.93 -4.25 -6.73
N VAL A 148 18.35 -3.91 -5.50
CA VAL A 148 19.54 -3.06 -5.28
C VAL A 148 20.77 -3.64 -5.95
N GLU A 149 20.94 -4.96 -5.91
CA GLU A 149 22.10 -5.66 -6.47
C GLU A 149 22.03 -5.88 -7.99
N HIS A 150 20.82 -6.01 -8.55
CA HIS A 150 20.64 -6.52 -9.92
C HIS A 150 19.97 -5.56 -10.89
N THR A 151 19.39 -4.43 -10.42
CA THR A 151 18.57 -3.54 -11.26
C THR A 151 19.31 -3.04 -12.51
N ALA A 152 20.56 -2.66 -12.39
CA ALA A 152 21.35 -2.19 -13.53
C ALA A 152 21.53 -3.28 -14.60
N ALA A 153 21.82 -4.51 -14.18
CA ALA A 153 22.02 -5.64 -15.11
C ALA A 153 20.70 -6.15 -15.72
N GLU A 154 19.63 -6.18 -14.93
CA GLU A 154 18.34 -6.73 -15.34
C GLU A 154 17.49 -5.75 -16.17
N PHE A 155 17.55 -4.46 -15.85
CA PHE A 155 16.63 -3.45 -16.38
C PHE A 155 17.35 -2.27 -17.07
N GLY A 156 18.69 -2.23 -17.06
CA GLY A 156 19.48 -1.17 -17.71
C GLY A 156 19.42 0.19 -17.01
N THR A 157 19.06 0.25 -15.74
CA THR A 157 18.91 1.47 -14.94
C THR A 157 19.29 1.19 -13.47
N GLU A 158 19.71 2.23 -12.75
CA GLU A 158 19.95 2.16 -11.29
C GLU A 158 18.85 2.86 -10.48
N ARG A 159 17.85 3.44 -11.16
CA ARG A 159 16.80 4.21 -10.52
C ARG A 159 15.74 3.28 -9.95
N LEU A 160 15.67 3.20 -8.61
CA LEU A 160 14.71 2.41 -7.86
C LEU A 160 13.65 3.29 -7.19
N LEU A 161 12.42 2.87 -7.27
CA LEU A 161 11.26 3.44 -6.61
C LEU A 161 10.53 2.34 -5.86
N ILE A 162 9.85 2.67 -4.76
CA ILE A 162 9.08 1.72 -3.97
C ILE A 162 7.69 2.28 -3.67
N GLY A 163 6.71 1.40 -3.57
CA GLY A 163 5.38 1.81 -3.13
C GLY A 163 4.39 0.67 -3.07
N GLY A 164 3.21 1.03 -2.63
CA GLY A 164 2.10 0.11 -2.51
C GLY A 164 0.90 0.75 -1.83
N GLU A 165 -0.15 -0.03 -1.68
CA GLU A 165 -1.38 0.43 -1.07
C GLU A 165 -1.74 -0.37 0.20
N SER A 166 -2.32 0.29 1.20
CA SER A 166 -2.78 -0.34 2.44
C SER A 166 -1.65 -1.12 3.14
N ALA A 167 -1.80 -2.42 3.34
CA ALA A 167 -0.75 -3.29 3.87
C ALA A 167 0.56 -3.20 3.06
N GLY A 168 0.48 -3.00 1.74
CA GLY A 168 1.66 -2.84 0.88
C GLY A 168 2.40 -1.52 1.12
N ALA A 169 1.70 -0.44 1.44
CA ALA A 169 2.31 0.82 1.84
C ALA A 169 3.06 0.69 3.18
N HIS A 170 2.47 -0.02 4.13
CA HIS A 170 3.11 -0.39 5.38
C HIS A 170 4.39 -1.20 5.15
N LEU A 171 4.30 -2.29 4.37
CA LEU A 171 5.43 -3.14 4.02
C LEU A 171 6.52 -2.37 3.27
N SER A 172 6.16 -1.39 2.43
CA SER A 172 7.13 -0.52 1.75
C SER A 172 7.98 0.29 2.72
N VAL A 173 7.36 0.86 3.77
CA VAL A 173 8.09 1.61 4.80
C VAL A 173 8.99 0.67 5.61
N LEU A 174 8.47 -0.48 6.06
CA LEU A 174 9.28 -1.48 6.76
C LEU A 174 10.46 -1.96 5.91
N THR A 175 10.26 -2.17 4.61
CA THR A 175 11.33 -2.57 3.68
C THR A 175 12.45 -1.52 3.65
N LEU A 176 12.11 -0.24 3.53
CA LEU A 176 13.11 0.85 3.55
C LEU A 176 13.87 0.90 4.88
N LEU A 177 13.17 0.79 6.00
CA LEU A 177 13.78 0.77 7.34
C LEU A 177 14.74 -0.42 7.50
N ARG A 178 14.31 -1.62 7.10
CA ARG A 178 15.13 -2.83 7.20
C ARG A 178 16.35 -2.80 6.30
N LEU A 179 16.24 -2.26 5.08
CA LEU A 179 17.40 -2.04 4.21
C LEU A 179 18.43 -1.16 4.89
N ARG A 180 18.01 -0.06 5.52
CA ARG A 180 18.89 0.84 6.27
C ARG A 180 19.48 0.17 7.51
N ASP A 181 18.61 -0.36 8.38
CA ASP A 181 18.99 -0.75 9.74
C ASP A 181 19.72 -2.09 9.81
N ARG A 182 19.37 -3.03 8.92
CA ARG A 182 19.96 -4.37 8.89
C ARG A 182 21.11 -4.51 7.90
N HIS A 183 21.09 -3.71 6.81
CA HIS A 183 22.03 -3.86 5.71
C HIS A 183 22.88 -2.63 5.44
N GLY A 184 22.64 -1.50 6.13
CA GLY A 184 23.33 -0.24 5.86
C GLY A 184 23.04 0.37 4.49
N ILE A 185 21.99 -0.09 3.82
CA ILE A 185 21.60 0.35 2.48
C ILE A 185 20.72 1.61 2.61
N THR A 186 21.30 2.76 2.28
CA THR A 186 20.62 4.06 2.26
C THR A 186 20.70 4.67 0.85
N GLY A 187 19.68 5.45 0.47
CA GLY A 187 19.68 6.18 -0.81
C GLY A 187 19.53 5.32 -2.07
N ALA A 188 19.35 4.00 -1.95
CA ALA A 188 19.10 3.12 -3.09
C ALA A 188 17.76 3.43 -3.77
N PHE A 189 16.72 3.67 -3.00
CA PHE A 189 15.42 4.07 -3.50
C PHE A 189 15.33 5.60 -3.59
N ARG A 190 14.91 6.12 -4.75
CA ARG A 190 14.82 7.56 -5.03
C ARG A 190 13.56 8.19 -4.45
N ALA A 191 12.46 7.45 -4.38
CA ALA A 191 11.20 7.90 -3.80
C ALA A 191 10.32 6.74 -3.35
N ALA A 192 9.38 7.05 -2.42
CA ALA A 192 8.32 6.16 -1.98
C ALA A 192 6.94 6.73 -2.32
N HIS A 193 6.04 5.90 -2.89
CA HIS A 193 4.64 6.22 -3.13
C HIS A 193 3.74 5.35 -2.27
N LEU A 194 3.05 5.95 -1.30
CA LEU A 194 2.41 5.25 -0.19
C LEU A 194 0.91 5.62 -0.13
N LEU A 195 0.05 4.68 -0.50
CA LEU A 195 -1.39 4.86 -0.54
C LEU A 195 -2.03 4.30 0.75
N TYR A 196 -2.60 5.18 1.55
CA TYR A 196 -3.43 4.85 2.72
C TYR A 196 -2.93 3.67 3.56
N GLY A 197 -1.65 3.67 3.94
CA GLY A 197 -1.04 2.60 4.75
C GLY A 197 -1.38 2.70 6.25
N PRO A 198 -1.53 1.56 6.95
CA PRO A 198 -1.55 1.51 8.41
C PRO A 198 -0.11 1.57 8.94
N TYR A 199 0.23 2.60 9.68
CA TYR A 199 1.60 2.78 10.19
C TYR A 199 1.70 2.66 11.71
N ASP A 200 0.55 2.60 12.41
CA ASP A 200 0.42 2.28 13.83
C ASP A 200 -0.57 1.13 14.03
N LEU A 201 -0.07 -0.10 14.22
CA LEU A 201 -0.89 -1.27 14.46
C LEU A 201 -1.41 -1.35 15.92
N SER A 202 -1.02 -0.40 16.78
CA SER A 202 -1.63 -0.19 18.10
C SER A 202 -2.89 0.69 18.04
N MET A 203 -3.25 1.14 16.85
CA MET A 203 -4.42 1.93 16.47
C MET A 203 -4.34 3.41 16.84
N THR A 204 -4.23 4.27 15.82
CA THR A 204 -4.36 5.71 15.91
C THR A 204 -5.78 6.16 16.35
N PRO A 205 -6.00 7.42 16.74
CA PRO A 205 -7.33 7.91 17.08
C PRO A 205 -8.35 7.70 15.96
N SER A 206 -8.03 8.02 14.69
CA SER A 206 -8.96 7.83 13.58
C SER A 206 -9.37 6.36 13.42
N GLN A 207 -8.45 5.42 13.55
CA GLN A 207 -8.76 3.99 13.51
C GLN A 207 -9.74 3.56 14.62
N ARG A 208 -9.53 4.05 15.86
CA ARG A 208 -10.37 3.69 17.01
C ARG A 208 -11.77 4.31 16.94
N LEU A 209 -11.85 5.56 16.48
CA LEU A 209 -13.08 6.35 16.47
C LEU A 209 -13.93 6.15 15.21
N PHE A 210 -13.38 5.52 14.16
CA PHE A 210 -14.11 5.27 12.93
C PHE A 210 -15.38 4.42 13.15
N GLY A 211 -15.30 3.45 14.05
CA GLY A 211 -16.42 2.60 14.42
C GLY A 211 -16.77 1.55 13.35
N PRO A 212 -18.01 1.00 13.40
CA PRO A 212 -18.47 -0.10 12.53
C PRO A 212 -19.04 0.39 11.20
N ARG A 213 -18.63 1.56 10.71
CA ARG A 213 -19.12 2.11 9.44
C ARG A 213 -18.95 1.08 8.32
N PRO A 214 -19.98 0.86 7.48
CA PRO A 214 -19.93 -0.09 6.37
C PRO A 214 -19.09 0.49 5.22
N ARG A 215 -17.80 0.47 5.38
CA ARG A 215 -16.76 0.85 4.41
C ARG A 215 -15.88 -0.38 4.14
N LEU A 216 -15.03 -0.31 3.14
CA LEU A 216 -14.10 -1.39 2.82
C LEU A 216 -13.21 -1.74 4.02
N SER A 217 -12.81 -0.73 4.79
CA SER A 217 -12.11 -0.88 6.06
C SER A 217 -12.81 -0.08 7.17
N ASN A 218 -12.81 -0.63 8.38
CA ASN A 218 -13.37 -0.01 9.59
C ASN A 218 -12.60 -0.49 10.83
N THR A 219 -12.95 0.02 12.01
CA THR A 219 -12.26 -0.31 13.27
C THR A 219 -12.17 -1.82 13.52
N GLU A 220 -13.23 -2.57 13.30
CA GLU A 220 -13.26 -4.02 13.58
C GLU A 220 -12.45 -4.82 12.56
N SER A 221 -12.58 -4.47 11.27
CA SER A 221 -11.79 -5.13 10.22
C SER A 221 -10.29 -4.90 10.39
N LEU A 222 -9.88 -3.70 10.85
CA LEU A 222 -8.49 -3.40 11.16
C LEU A 222 -7.99 -4.24 12.34
N ARG A 223 -8.76 -4.33 13.44
CA ARG A 223 -8.41 -5.20 14.57
C ARG A 223 -8.22 -6.65 14.15
N GLY A 224 -9.14 -7.17 13.33
CA GLY A 224 -9.06 -8.53 12.80
C GLY A 224 -7.81 -8.73 11.92
N ALA A 225 -7.50 -7.77 11.07
CA ALA A 225 -6.31 -7.81 10.22
C ALA A 225 -5.02 -7.80 11.04
N TYR A 226 -4.94 -6.97 12.07
CA TYR A 226 -3.78 -6.91 12.97
C TYR A 226 -3.60 -8.21 13.75
N GLU A 227 -4.68 -8.84 14.20
CA GLU A 227 -4.60 -10.13 14.88
C GLU A 227 -4.13 -11.26 13.94
N LEU A 228 -4.54 -11.25 12.68
CA LEU A 228 -4.04 -12.20 11.69
C LEU A 228 -2.54 -11.99 11.40
N PHE A 229 -2.12 -10.74 11.27
CA PHE A 229 -0.74 -10.40 10.91
C PHE A 229 0.23 -10.55 12.07
N THR A 230 -0.18 -10.13 13.29
CA THR A 230 0.63 -10.16 14.52
C THR A 230 -0.11 -10.90 15.65
N PRO A 231 -0.32 -12.23 15.49
CA PRO A 231 -1.13 -12.99 16.44
C PRO A 231 -0.57 -12.93 17.85
N GLY A 232 -1.46 -12.68 18.80
CA GLY A 232 -1.12 -12.62 20.23
C GLY A 232 -0.33 -11.40 20.68
N MET A 233 0.00 -10.46 19.78
CA MET A 233 0.64 -9.20 20.17
C MET A 233 -0.38 -8.21 20.73
N GLY A 234 -0.13 -7.71 21.95
CA GLY A 234 -0.88 -6.60 22.52
C GLY A 234 -0.50 -5.25 21.89
N ALA A 235 -1.27 -4.20 22.22
CA ALA A 235 -1.06 -2.85 21.67
C ALA A 235 0.37 -2.33 21.93
N GLU A 236 0.95 -2.58 23.07
CA GLU A 236 2.31 -2.14 23.41
C GLU A 236 3.35 -2.84 22.52
N GLN A 237 3.22 -4.14 22.31
CA GLN A 237 4.12 -4.90 21.46
C GLN A 237 3.99 -4.48 19.98
N ARG A 238 2.77 -4.09 19.55
CA ARG A 238 2.55 -3.57 18.19
C ARG A 238 3.16 -2.19 17.95
N ARG A 239 3.61 -1.48 19.00
CA ARG A 239 4.40 -0.25 18.87
C ARG A 239 5.87 -0.47 18.56
N ASP A 240 6.32 -1.71 18.55
CA ASP A 240 7.67 -2.00 18.07
C ASP A 240 7.89 -1.39 16.68
N PRO A 241 8.97 -0.63 16.45
CA PRO A 241 9.30 -0.05 15.15
C PRO A 241 9.35 -1.05 13.99
N GLU A 242 9.68 -2.32 14.27
CA GLU A 242 9.64 -3.41 13.30
C GLU A 242 8.22 -3.82 12.88
N VAL A 243 7.22 -3.46 13.68
CA VAL A 243 5.80 -3.75 13.45
C VAL A 243 5.04 -2.50 13.02
N SER A 244 5.29 -1.38 13.66
CA SER A 244 4.62 -0.10 13.40
C SER A 244 5.64 0.98 13.08
N PRO A 245 5.89 1.24 11.78
CA PRO A 245 6.92 2.18 11.35
C PRO A 245 6.66 3.62 11.81
N LEU A 246 5.46 3.94 12.27
CA LEU A 246 5.19 5.23 12.90
C LEU A 246 6.10 5.50 14.10
N PHE A 247 6.58 4.48 14.79
CA PHE A 247 7.44 4.61 15.97
C PHE A 247 8.95 4.52 15.66
N ALA A 248 9.31 4.23 14.41
CA ALA A 248 10.71 4.12 13.98
C ALA A 248 11.40 5.50 13.89
N ASP A 249 12.72 5.50 13.89
CA ASP A 249 13.49 6.62 13.35
C ASP A 249 13.35 6.62 11.83
N LEU A 250 12.93 7.75 11.24
CA LEU A 250 12.69 7.90 9.81
C LEU A 250 13.82 8.64 9.10
N ALA A 251 14.94 8.94 9.79
CA ALA A 251 16.09 9.61 9.19
C ALA A 251 16.69 8.77 8.04
N GLY A 252 17.11 9.42 6.97
CA GLY A 252 17.74 8.77 5.81
C GLY A 252 16.77 8.06 4.86
N LEU A 253 15.47 8.10 5.10
CA LEU A 253 14.47 7.60 4.16
C LEU A 253 14.34 8.53 2.94
N PRO A 254 13.94 8.03 1.76
CA PRO A 254 13.82 8.82 0.54
C PRO A 254 12.66 9.83 0.62
N PRO A 255 12.58 10.79 -0.31
CA PRO A 255 11.38 11.57 -0.53
C PRO A 255 10.15 10.68 -0.68
N ALA A 256 9.00 11.12 -0.15
CA ALA A 256 7.78 10.33 -0.18
C ALA A 256 6.55 11.13 -0.63
N ARG A 257 5.63 10.46 -1.32
CA ARG A 257 4.26 10.92 -1.53
C ARG A 257 3.32 9.99 -0.79
N LEU A 258 2.56 10.53 0.16
CA LEU A 258 1.51 9.84 0.88
C LEU A 258 0.14 10.28 0.36
N VAL A 259 -0.80 9.37 0.29
CA VAL A 259 -2.17 9.64 -0.16
C VAL A 259 -3.15 8.94 0.79
N VAL A 260 -4.20 9.66 1.20
CA VAL A 260 -5.24 9.10 2.08
C VAL A 260 -6.57 9.82 1.85
N GLY A 261 -7.68 9.17 2.10
CA GLY A 261 -9.00 9.77 2.01
C GLY A 261 -9.47 10.39 3.32
N THR A 262 -10.41 11.37 3.26
CA THR A 262 -11.02 11.94 4.48
C THR A 262 -12.00 10.97 5.16
N GLU A 263 -12.52 9.96 4.43
CA GLU A 263 -13.42 8.91 4.93
C GLU A 263 -12.66 7.58 5.15
N ASP A 264 -11.36 7.66 5.44
CA ASP A 264 -10.49 6.50 5.67
C ASP A 264 -10.14 6.39 7.17
N PRO A 265 -10.31 5.22 7.81
CA PRO A 265 -9.87 5.03 9.20
C PRO A 265 -8.36 5.22 9.40
N LEU A 266 -7.54 5.15 8.34
CA LEU A 266 -6.09 5.33 8.37
C LEU A 266 -5.66 6.78 8.10
N LEU A 267 -6.57 7.76 8.25
CA LEU A 267 -6.26 9.17 8.05
C LEU A 267 -5.12 9.64 8.96
N ASP A 268 -5.22 9.39 10.26
CA ASP A 268 -4.20 9.82 11.24
C ASP A 268 -2.86 9.13 10.98
N ASP A 269 -2.85 7.87 10.53
CA ASP A 269 -1.62 7.15 10.19
C ASP A 269 -0.81 7.91 9.15
N SER A 270 -1.48 8.35 8.07
CA SER A 270 -0.84 9.10 7.00
C SER A 270 -0.43 10.51 7.45
N LEU A 271 -1.28 11.20 8.22
CA LEU A 271 -0.97 12.52 8.75
C LEU A 271 0.25 12.49 9.68
N PHE A 272 0.28 11.56 10.62
CA PHE A 272 1.34 11.44 11.60
C PHE A 272 2.65 10.99 10.97
N LEU A 273 2.61 9.98 10.09
CA LEU A 273 3.81 9.51 9.40
C LEU A 273 4.40 10.61 8.53
N ALA A 274 3.59 11.34 7.75
CA ALA A 274 4.05 12.44 6.92
C ALA A 274 4.75 13.53 7.73
N GLN A 275 4.18 13.89 8.89
CA GLN A 275 4.80 14.88 9.77
C GLN A 275 6.12 14.38 10.36
N ARG A 276 6.19 13.15 10.81
CA ARG A 276 7.42 12.55 11.35
C ARG A 276 8.50 12.41 10.28
N TRP A 277 8.12 12.04 9.08
CA TRP A 277 9.05 11.89 7.96
C TRP A 277 9.67 13.23 7.54
N ARG A 278 8.85 14.31 7.49
CA ARG A 278 9.36 15.69 7.29
C ARG A 278 10.31 16.11 8.41
N SER A 279 9.94 15.85 9.66
CA SER A 279 10.77 16.17 10.82
C SER A 279 12.10 15.40 10.82
N ALA A 280 12.17 14.25 10.17
CA ALA A 280 13.38 13.48 9.95
C ALA A 280 14.25 13.99 8.77
N GLY A 281 13.82 15.06 8.08
CA GLY A 281 14.61 15.78 7.07
C GLY A 281 14.35 15.36 5.62
N ALA A 282 13.47 14.40 5.33
CA ALA A 282 13.14 14.03 3.96
C ALA A 282 11.90 14.78 3.43
N PRO A 283 11.89 15.20 2.15
CA PRO A 283 10.73 15.84 1.54
C PRO A 283 9.52 14.89 1.53
N VAL A 284 8.36 15.40 1.95
CA VAL A 284 7.10 14.66 1.91
C VAL A 284 5.98 15.51 1.34
N ARG A 285 5.28 14.97 0.36
CA ARG A 285 3.98 15.46 -0.08
C ARG A 285 2.90 14.55 0.50
N LEU A 286 1.86 15.15 1.10
CA LEU A 286 0.68 14.44 1.57
C LEU A 286 -0.55 14.99 0.86
N ASP A 287 -1.20 14.16 0.07
CA ASP A 287 -2.46 14.44 -0.60
C ASP A 287 -3.61 13.79 0.20
N VAL A 288 -4.54 14.61 0.68
CA VAL A 288 -5.75 14.16 1.36
C VAL A 288 -6.93 14.30 0.39
N ILE A 289 -7.53 13.18 0.00
CA ILE A 289 -8.58 13.15 -1.03
C ILE A 289 -9.95 13.33 -0.37
N ALA A 290 -10.67 14.38 -0.79
CA ALA A 290 -11.98 14.71 -0.23
C ALA A 290 -13.00 13.58 -0.45
N GLY A 291 -13.65 13.12 0.61
CA GLY A 291 -14.68 12.08 0.58
C GLY A 291 -14.19 10.68 0.29
N ALA A 292 -12.92 10.46 -0.09
CA ALA A 292 -12.43 9.14 -0.42
C ALA A 292 -12.40 8.22 0.81
N MET A 293 -12.89 7.01 0.63
CA MET A 293 -12.77 5.94 1.63
C MET A 293 -11.52 5.11 1.40
N HIS A 294 -11.18 4.25 2.37
CA HIS A 294 -10.07 3.29 2.23
C HIS A 294 -10.21 2.46 0.95
N GLY A 295 -9.11 2.30 0.23
CA GLY A 295 -9.10 1.50 -1.00
C GLY A 295 -9.84 2.13 -2.18
N PHE A 296 -10.10 3.45 -2.18
CA PHE A 296 -10.85 4.13 -3.26
C PHE A 296 -10.26 3.86 -4.65
N THR A 297 -8.96 3.62 -4.76
CA THR A 297 -8.29 3.34 -6.04
C THR A 297 -8.67 1.99 -6.67
N LEU A 298 -9.42 1.15 -5.96
CA LEU A 298 -9.96 -0.12 -6.46
C LEU A 298 -11.28 0.04 -7.24
N PHE A 299 -11.86 1.23 -7.24
CA PHE A 299 -13.18 1.50 -7.81
C PHE A 299 -13.08 2.45 -9.00
N PRO A 300 -13.97 2.33 -10.00
CA PRO A 300 -13.96 3.17 -11.19
C PRO A 300 -14.60 4.55 -10.91
N LEU A 301 -13.86 5.40 -10.20
CA LEU A 301 -14.25 6.76 -9.81
C LEU A 301 -13.35 7.80 -10.49
N THR A 302 -13.87 9.00 -10.67
CA THR A 302 -13.07 10.13 -11.21
C THR A 302 -11.83 10.40 -10.36
N ILE A 303 -11.95 10.30 -9.03
CA ILE A 303 -10.81 10.45 -8.12
C ILE A 303 -9.75 9.36 -8.30
N THR A 304 -10.15 8.13 -8.67
CA THR A 304 -9.22 7.02 -8.95
C THR A 304 -8.39 7.30 -10.18
N GLU A 305 -9.00 7.76 -11.27
CA GLU A 305 -8.29 8.11 -12.50
C GLU A 305 -7.32 9.27 -12.28
N ARG A 306 -7.73 10.27 -11.50
CA ARG A 306 -6.88 11.40 -11.12
C ARG A 306 -5.69 10.95 -10.28
N GLU A 307 -5.93 10.07 -9.30
CA GLU A 307 -4.85 9.57 -8.46
C GLU A 307 -3.86 8.72 -9.25
N GLN A 308 -4.34 7.82 -10.12
CA GLN A 308 -3.47 7.05 -10.99
C GLN A 308 -2.62 7.93 -11.92
N ARG A 309 -3.15 9.07 -12.38
CA ARG A 309 -2.37 10.04 -13.14
C ARG A 309 -1.30 10.69 -12.27
N ARG A 310 -1.64 11.16 -11.06
CA ARG A 310 -0.68 11.77 -10.12
C ARG A 310 0.41 10.78 -9.69
N GLU A 311 0.05 9.51 -9.50
CA GLU A 311 1.00 8.43 -9.24
C GLU A 311 2.03 8.32 -10.37
N ARG A 312 1.56 8.23 -11.61
CA ARG A 312 2.44 8.14 -12.80
C ARG A 312 3.36 9.36 -12.92
N ASP A 313 2.80 10.56 -12.76
CA ASP A 313 3.56 11.81 -12.83
C ASP A 313 4.64 11.87 -11.75
N PHE A 314 4.28 11.50 -10.51
CA PHE A 314 5.23 11.43 -9.40
C PHE A 314 6.33 10.40 -9.66
N LEU A 315 5.96 9.17 -9.99
CA LEU A 315 6.92 8.09 -10.22
C LEU A 315 7.78 8.31 -11.47
N ALA A 316 7.29 9.01 -12.48
CA ALA A 316 8.08 9.35 -13.68
C ALA A 316 9.17 10.39 -13.38
N THR A 317 8.95 11.29 -12.43
CA THR A 317 9.81 12.46 -12.17
C THR A 317 10.69 12.36 -10.90
N ALA A 318 10.39 11.44 -9.99
CA ALA A 318 11.08 11.25 -8.71
C ALA A 318 12.50 10.65 -8.83
#